data_795aa44030c00aa790fa7b91c107c8b4
#
_entry.id   795aa44030c00aa790fa7b91c107c8b4
#
_cell.length_a   1.000
_cell.length_b   1.000
_cell.length_c   1.000
_cell.angle_alpha   90.00
_cell.angle_beta   90.00
_cell.angle_gamma   90.00
#
_symmetry.space_group_name_H-M   'P 1'
#
loop_
_entity.id
_entity.type
_entity.pdbx_description
1 polymer ?
#
loop_
_entity_poly.entity_id
_entity_poly.type
_entity_poly.pdbx_seq_one_letter_code
_entity_poly.pdbx_strand_id
1 'polypeptide(L)'
;VYGDQTALSGVNYAGVRWWSYLNKEPRNYLQAKFKKPLKKGQKYCIRYYVSLSDLSKYGTAELGAYVSKMKVDKKGEASLTYKAQVPNLRTELYLDPFTWQGVCGTFDGTGEENYLIIGNFAENEQVNNEKIKRPKGETRPQAYHAYYYIDDVAVWPIKTPSECTCTQLDEMDTEFIYGRGFGLKSNLPPAQRLDQIVVYFKRFDKGIAGSMDGIVAEMAEIMSNDASLKIKLVGHTDGIELGRVRMRPDLAELDKERAESVKAALVKAGIDAGRITVAGVGAGTPADEGDSEVSLSKNRRVEVELE
;
A
#
# COMPACT_ATOMS: atom_id res chain seq x y z
N VAL A 1 -3.95 -20.21 6.23
CA VAL A 1 -3.99 -18.91 5.54
C VAL A 1 -5.33 -18.80 4.84
N TYR A 2 -6.07 -17.73 5.11
CA TYR A 2 -7.39 -17.46 4.53
C TYR A 2 -7.24 -16.44 3.40
N GLY A 3 -6.89 -16.89 2.18
CA GLY A 3 -6.73 -16.04 1.00
C GLY A 3 -5.28 -15.87 0.57
N ASP A 4 -5.06 -14.96 -0.37
CA ASP A 4 -3.77 -14.71 -0.98
C ASP A 4 -3.40 -13.23 -0.83
N GLN A 5 -2.26 -12.95 -0.19
CA GLN A 5 -1.67 -11.62 -0.11
C GLN A 5 -0.14 -11.75 -0.16
N THR A 6 0.51 -10.77 -0.72
CA THR A 6 1.97 -10.68 -0.70
C THR A 6 2.39 -9.84 0.50
N ALA A 7 3.50 -10.21 1.15
CA ALA A 7 4.04 -9.42 2.24
C ALA A 7 4.32 -7.98 1.79
N LEU A 8 4.04 -7.01 2.66
CA LEU A 8 4.38 -5.62 2.40
C LEU A 8 5.90 -5.43 2.43
N SER A 9 6.55 -6.08 3.39
CA SER A 9 8.01 -6.08 3.50
C SER A 9 8.53 -7.49 3.81
N GLY A 10 9.73 -7.83 3.33
CA GLY A 10 10.30 -9.16 3.52
C GLY A 10 9.44 -10.27 2.89
N VAL A 11 9.26 -11.39 3.60
CA VAL A 11 8.59 -12.59 3.07
C VAL A 11 7.49 -13.14 3.99
N ASN A 12 7.25 -12.51 5.14
CA ASN A 12 6.31 -13.00 6.15
C ASN A 12 5.39 -11.89 6.66
N TYR A 13 4.17 -12.25 6.93
CA TYR A 13 3.17 -11.43 7.61
C TYR A 13 2.33 -12.29 8.56
N ALA A 14 1.59 -11.66 9.47
CA ALA A 14 0.67 -12.35 10.37
C ALA A 14 -0.77 -12.22 9.87
N GLY A 15 -1.59 -13.25 10.15
CA GLY A 15 -3.02 -13.21 9.85
C GLY A 15 -3.85 -13.34 11.12
N VAL A 16 -4.90 -12.51 11.24
CA VAL A 16 -5.76 -12.43 12.41
C VAL A 16 -7.23 -12.28 12.04
N ARG A 17 -8.10 -12.98 12.78
CA ARG A 17 -9.54 -12.79 12.70
C ARG A 17 -9.96 -11.77 13.74
N TRP A 18 -10.50 -10.64 13.29
CA TRP A 18 -10.90 -9.55 14.16
C TRP A 18 -12.38 -9.45 14.45
N TRP A 19 -13.19 -10.14 13.67
CA TRP A 19 -14.63 -10.23 13.87
C TRP A 19 -15.19 -11.45 13.14
N SER A 20 -16.29 -12.04 13.66
CA SER A 20 -17.03 -13.09 12.97
C SER A 20 -18.54 -12.86 13.10
N TYR A 21 -19.26 -13.26 12.06
CA TYR A 21 -20.71 -13.12 12.03
C TYR A 21 -21.35 -13.96 13.15
N LEU A 22 -22.26 -13.34 13.90
CA LEU A 22 -22.88 -13.92 15.09
C LEU A 22 -21.89 -14.44 16.15
N ASN A 23 -20.69 -13.89 16.18
CA ASN A 23 -19.64 -14.32 17.13
C ASN A 23 -19.35 -15.83 17.12
N LYS A 24 -19.52 -16.48 15.98
CA LYS A 24 -19.35 -17.94 15.84
C LYS A 24 -17.92 -18.41 16.00
N GLU A 25 -16.97 -17.54 15.79
CA GLU A 25 -15.55 -17.85 15.87
C GLU A 25 -14.83 -16.80 16.72
N PRO A 26 -13.90 -17.20 17.61
CA PRO A 26 -13.20 -16.29 18.50
C PRO A 26 -12.30 -15.33 17.71
N ARG A 27 -12.14 -14.12 18.25
CA ARG A 27 -11.16 -13.15 17.75
C ARG A 27 -9.74 -13.62 18.06
N ASN A 28 -8.83 -13.28 17.18
CA ASN A 28 -7.39 -13.46 17.39
C ASN A 28 -6.73 -12.10 17.61
N TYR A 29 -5.62 -12.09 18.32
CA TYR A 29 -4.83 -10.92 18.63
C TYR A 29 -3.36 -11.19 18.36
N LEU A 30 -2.67 -10.24 17.75
CA LEU A 30 -1.22 -10.31 17.64
C LEU A 30 -0.61 -9.71 18.90
N GLN A 31 0.28 -10.44 19.57
CA GLN A 31 0.97 -9.93 20.75
C GLN A 31 2.48 -10.03 20.59
N ALA A 32 3.18 -8.94 20.85
CA ALA A 32 4.62 -8.86 20.83
C ALA A 32 5.16 -8.28 22.14
N LYS A 33 6.33 -8.75 22.57
CA LYS A 33 7.05 -8.21 23.72
C LYS A 33 8.08 -7.20 23.25
N PHE A 34 8.09 -6.01 23.88
CA PHE A 34 9.16 -5.03 23.63
C PHE A 34 10.51 -5.56 24.11
N LYS A 35 11.59 -5.27 23.38
CA LYS A 35 12.96 -5.60 23.79
C LYS A 35 13.36 -4.92 25.10
N LYS A 36 12.79 -3.72 25.35
CA LYS A 36 12.97 -2.94 26.59
C LYS A 36 11.63 -2.28 26.90
N PRO A 37 11.30 -2.05 28.21
CA PRO A 37 10.13 -1.27 28.59
C PRO A 37 10.18 0.14 27.98
N LEU A 38 9.02 0.69 27.71
CA LEU A 38 8.91 2.05 27.23
C LEU A 38 9.29 3.06 28.34
N LYS A 39 9.70 4.26 27.97
CA LYS A 39 10.12 5.29 28.94
C LYS A 39 8.92 6.13 29.38
N LYS A 40 8.84 6.39 30.69
CA LYS A 40 7.81 7.27 31.27
C LYS A 40 7.90 8.67 30.70
N GLY A 41 6.76 9.24 30.31
CA GLY A 41 6.65 10.58 29.76
C GLY A 41 7.21 10.77 28.36
N GLN A 42 7.69 9.69 27.72
CA GLN A 42 8.08 9.70 26.31
C GLN A 42 6.86 9.46 25.45
N LYS A 43 6.67 10.28 24.43
CA LYS A 43 5.64 10.05 23.40
C LYS A 43 6.12 9.04 22.37
N TYR A 44 5.25 8.15 21.98
CA TYR A 44 5.51 7.10 21.00
C TYR A 44 4.51 7.13 19.86
N CYS A 45 4.97 6.75 18.68
CA CYS A 45 4.13 6.37 17.55
C CYS A 45 4.08 4.84 17.44
N ILE A 46 2.90 4.30 17.22
CA ILE A 46 2.69 2.94 16.74
C ILE A 46 2.21 3.03 15.30
N ARG A 47 2.77 2.22 14.42
CA ARG A 47 2.30 2.03 13.05
C ARG A 47 2.31 0.54 12.70
N TYR A 48 1.34 0.10 11.98
CA TYR A 48 1.28 -1.22 11.33
C TYR A 48 0.42 -1.12 10.08
N TYR A 49 0.54 -2.09 9.21
CA TYR A 49 -0.24 -2.16 7.99
C TYR A 49 -1.18 -3.35 8.02
N VAL A 50 -2.34 -3.15 7.40
CA VAL A 50 -3.36 -4.17 7.30
C VAL A 50 -3.83 -4.32 5.87
N SER A 51 -4.15 -5.55 5.48
CA SER A 51 -4.86 -5.86 4.25
C SER A 51 -5.96 -6.85 4.57
N LEU A 52 -7.16 -6.62 4.03
CA LEU A 52 -8.27 -7.54 4.21
C LEU A 52 -8.04 -8.80 3.38
N SER A 53 -8.31 -9.99 3.93
CA SER A 53 -8.29 -11.20 3.13
C SER A 53 -9.37 -11.17 2.03
N ASP A 54 -9.00 -11.52 0.81
CA ASP A 54 -9.89 -11.66 -0.35
C ASP A 54 -11.00 -12.70 -0.16
N LEU A 55 -10.83 -13.63 0.78
CA LEU A 55 -11.84 -14.59 1.20
C LEU A 55 -12.71 -14.11 2.37
N SER A 56 -12.50 -12.93 2.92
CA SER A 56 -13.34 -12.35 3.95
C SER A 56 -14.71 -11.95 3.40
N LYS A 57 -15.77 -12.28 4.13
CA LYS A 57 -17.13 -11.84 3.82
C LYS A 57 -17.46 -10.48 4.39
N TYR A 58 -16.68 -10.03 5.36
CA TYR A 58 -16.89 -8.79 6.08
C TYR A 58 -15.57 -8.05 6.25
N GLY A 59 -15.64 -6.72 6.34
CA GLY A 59 -14.58 -5.86 6.81
C GLY A 59 -15.06 -5.04 8.00
N THR A 60 -14.12 -4.46 8.77
CA THR A 60 -14.42 -3.68 9.98
C THR A 60 -13.51 -2.46 10.09
N ALA A 61 -13.94 -1.48 10.87
CA ALA A 61 -13.15 -0.30 11.21
C ALA A 61 -12.40 -0.40 12.56
N GLU A 62 -12.80 -1.32 13.43
CA GLU A 62 -12.28 -1.41 14.80
C GLU A 62 -10.94 -2.13 14.86
N LEU A 63 -9.90 -1.42 14.43
CA LEU A 63 -8.52 -1.88 14.46
C LEU A 63 -7.77 -1.02 15.49
N GLY A 64 -7.18 -1.65 16.49
CA GLY A 64 -6.52 -0.91 17.55
C GLY A 64 -5.23 -1.55 18.03
N ALA A 65 -4.42 -0.73 18.72
CA ALA A 65 -3.22 -1.16 19.40
C ALA A 65 -3.32 -0.83 20.90
N TYR A 66 -3.12 -1.85 21.72
CA TYR A 66 -3.11 -1.77 23.17
C TYR A 66 -1.71 -2.10 23.70
N VAL A 67 -1.16 -1.24 24.54
CA VAL A 67 0.11 -1.51 25.22
C VAL A 67 -0.11 -1.87 26.68
N SER A 68 0.62 -2.89 27.14
CA SER A 68 0.38 -3.53 28.44
C SER A 68 1.66 -3.74 29.23
N LYS A 69 1.57 -3.62 30.55
CA LYS A 69 2.65 -4.00 31.47
C LYS A 69 2.88 -5.49 31.49
N MET A 70 1.83 -6.29 31.46
CA MET A 70 1.87 -7.74 31.57
C MET A 70 1.44 -8.39 30.26
N LYS A 71 1.96 -9.61 30.04
CA LYS A 71 1.47 -10.48 28.98
C LYS A 71 -0.04 -10.68 29.16
N VAL A 72 -0.80 -10.50 28.10
CA VAL A 72 -2.21 -10.87 28.06
C VAL A 72 -2.28 -12.33 27.70
N ASP A 73 -2.75 -13.15 28.64
CA ASP A 73 -2.94 -14.58 28.49
C ASP A 73 -4.37 -14.92 28.98
N LYS A 74 -5.35 -14.52 28.19
CA LYS A 74 -6.76 -14.78 28.48
C LYS A 74 -7.16 -16.04 27.73
N LYS A 75 -7.36 -17.12 28.49
CA LYS A 75 -7.90 -18.37 27.94
C LYS A 75 -9.41 -18.25 27.74
N GLY A 76 -9.89 -18.73 26.61
CA GLY A 76 -11.31 -18.74 26.28
C GLY A 76 -11.64 -17.92 25.03
N GLU A 77 -12.92 -17.92 24.66
CA GLU A 77 -13.43 -17.32 23.43
C GLU A 77 -13.85 -15.84 23.57
N ALA A 78 -13.78 -15.30 24.79
CA ALA A 78 -14.20 -13.93 25.05
C ALA A 78 -13.27 -12.90 24.39
N SER A 79 -13.84 -11.91 23.74
CA SER A 79 -13.13 -10.79 23.18
C SER A 79 -12.39 -9.99 24.27
N LEU A 80 -11.23 -9.43 23.94
CA LEU A 80 -10.53 -8.49 24.80
C LEU A 80 -11.18 -7.12 24.66
N THR A 81 -11.78 -6.62 25.74
CA THR A 81 -12.48 -5.33 25.78
C THR A 81 -11.63 -4.28 26.49
N TYR A 82 -10.40 -4.09 26.02
CA TYR A 82 -9.48 -3.08 26.53
C TYR A 82 -9.67 -1.74 25.82
N LYS A 83 -9.43 -0.66 26.53
CA LYS A 83 -9.34 0.66 25.91
C LYS A 83 -7.98 0.76 25.23
N ALA A 84 -7.95 0.59 23.90
CA ALA A 84 -6.74 0.74 23.12
C ALA A 84 -6.16 2.17 23.26
N GLN A 85 -4.85 2.30 23.45
CA GLN A 85 -4.17 3.59 23.47
C GLN A 85 -4.13 4.19 22.07
N VAL A 86 -4.05 3.36 21.04
CA VAL A 86 -4.15 3.77 19.65
C VAL A 86 -5.38 3.10 19.05
N PRO A 87 -6.56 3.71 19.16
CA PRO A 87 -7.74 3.28 18.43
C PRO A 87 -7.57 3.63 16.95
N ASN A 88 -8.23 2.90 16.07
CA ASN A 88 -8.40 3.37 14.71
C ASN A 88 -9.23 4.66 14.73
N LEU A 89 -8.64 5.75 14.28
CA LEU A 89 -9.30 7.05 14.20
C LEU A 89 -10.00 7.28 12.85
N ARG A 90 -9.86 6.36 11.89
CA ARG A 90 -10.57 6.45 10.62
C ARG A 90 -12.04 6.11 10.82
N THR A 91 -12.91 6.92 10.23
CA THR A 91 -14.34 6.62 10.11
C THR A 91 -14.61 5.59 9.00
N GLU A 92 -13.65 5.36 8.13
CA GLU A 92 -13.75 4.44 7.00
C GLU A 92 -13.35 3.02 7.40
N LEU A 93 -14.10 2.05 6.85
CA LEU A 93 -13.78 0.64 7.02
C LEU A 93 -12.58 0.25 6.15
N TYR A 94 -11.82 -0.73 6.62
CA TYR A 94 -10.73 -1.33 5.84
C TYR A 94 -11.30 -2.47 4.98
N LEU A 95 -11.70 -2.15 3.76
CA LEU A 95 -12.42 -3.07 2.87
C LEU A 95 -11.58 -3.56 1.69
N ASP A 96 -10.37 -3.03 1.51
CA ASP A 96 -9.53 -3.37 0.37
C ASP A 96 -8.75 -4.67 0.60
N PRO A 97 -9.00 -5.73 -0.20
CA PRO A 97 -8.27 -6.99 -0.11
C PRO A 97 -7.00 -7.01 -0.97
N PHE A 98 -6.66 -5.93 -1.65
CA PHE A 98 -5.58 -5.91 -2.63
C PHE A 98 -4.39 -5.05 -2.20
N THR A 99 -4.64 -4.01 -1.39
CA THR A 99 -3.59 -3.09 -0.94
C THR A 99 -3.37 -3.17 0.56
N TRP A 100 -2.21 -2.73 1.00
CA TRP A 100 -1.89 -2.56 2.40
C TRP A 100 -2.26 -1.14 2.84
N GLN A 101 -3.01 -1.02 3.92
CA GLN A 101 -3.48 0.24 4.46
C GLN A 101 -2.85 0.49 5.84
N GLY A 102 -2.30 1.69 6.04
CA GLY A 102 -1.63 2.06 7.27
C GLY A 102 -2.60 2.34 8.41
N VAL A 103 -2.28 1.84 9.60
CA VAL A 103 -2.91 2.18 10.88
C VAL A 103 -1.84 2.73 11.79
N CYS A 104 -2.01 3.96 12.29
CA CYS A 104 -1.08 4.54 13.24
C CYS A 104 -1.76 5.45 14.26
N GLY A 105 -1.02 5.76 15.29
CA GLY A 105 -1.42 6.73 16.30
C GLY A 105 -0.36 6.89 17.37
N THR A 106 -0.56 7.92 18.21
CA THR A 106 0.38 8.28 19.26
C THR A 106 -0.17 7.97 20.64
N PHE A 107 0.73 7.68 21.57
CA PHE A 107 0.41 7.56 22.98
C PHE A 107 1.59 8.00 23.84
N ASP A 108 1.34 8.29 25.12
CA ASP A 108 2.36 8.64 26.08
C ASP A 108 2.73 7.40 26.93
N GLY A 109 4.02 7.09 26.97
CA GLY A 109 4.54 5.96 27.75
C GLY A 109 4.44 6.22 29.25
N THR A 110 3.97 5.25 30.03
CA THR A 110 3.93 5.30 31.50
C THR A 110 5.21 4.78 32.13
N GLY A 111 6.04 4.07 31.35
CA GLY A 111 7.29 3.45 31.80
C GLY A 111 7.12 1.99 32.27
N GLU A 112 5.92 1.44 32.13
CA GLU A 112 5.61 0.08 32.57
C GLU A 112 5.26 -0.86 31.42
N GLU A 113 5.09 -0.34 30.21
CA GLU A 113 4.65 -1.12 29.05
C GLU A 113 5.75 -2.05 28.56
N ASN A 114 5.44 -3.34 28.52
CA ASN A 114 6.32 -4.39 28.05
C ASN A 114 5.78 -5.13 26.82
N TYR A 115 4.48 -4.99 26.52
CA TYR A 115 3.82 -5.72 25.45
C TYR A 115 2.97 -4.80 24.60
N LEU A 116 2.93 -5.10 23.31
CA LEU A 116 2.01 -4.55 22.33
C LEU A 116 1.01 -5.64 21.94
N ILE A 117 -0.27 -5.32 21.95
CA ILE A 117 -1.35 -6.18 21.46
C ILE A 117 -2.09 -5.44 20.35
N ILE A 118 -2.22 -6.06 19.18
CA ILE A 118 -2.96 -5.53 18.04
C ILE A 118 -4.19 -6.38 17.81
N GLY A 119 -5.36 -5.76 17.65
CA GLY A 119 -6.60 -6.44 17.44
C GLY A 119 -7.84 -5.55 17.50
N ASN A 120 -9.01 -6.17 17.51
CA ASN A 120 -10.30 -5.50 17.69
C ASN A 120 -10.72 -5.62 19.16
N PHE A 121 -10.79 -4.47 19.86
CA PHE A 121 -11.12 -4.37 21.28
C PHE A 121 -12.55 -3.88 21.56
N ALA A 122 -13.34 -3.63 20.51
CA ALA A 122 -14.72 -3.19 20.67
C ALA A 122 -15.64 -4.36 21.11
N GLU A 123 -16.71 -4.05 21.83
CA GLU A 123 -17.79 -5.00 22.07
C GLU A 123 -18.39 -5.46 20.73
N ASN A 124 -18.86 -6.70 20.62
CA ASN A 124 -19.33 -7.26 19.36
C ASN A 124 -20.46 -6.44 18.72
N GLU A 125 -21.35 -5.92 19.53
CA GLU A 125 -22.52 -5.15 19.14
C GLU A 125 -22.15 -3.73 18.66
N GLN A 126 -20.94 -3.27 18.98
CA GLN A 126 -20.42 -1.96 18.63
C GLN A 126 -19.53 -1.99 17.39
N VAL A 127 -19.22 -3.19 16.88
CA VAL A 127 -18.33 -3.32 15.72
C VAL A 127 -19.04 -2.84 14.46
N ASN A 128 -18.54 -1.77 13.87
CA ASN A 128 -18.96 -1.33 12.56
C ASN A 128 -18.40 -2.28 11.50
N ASN A 129 -19.25 -2.99 10.80
CA ASN A 129 -18.85 -3.96 9.79
C ASN A 129 -19.68 -3.82 8.52
N GLU A 130 -19.05 -4.15 7.40
CA GLU A 130 -19.69 -4.15 6.09
C GLU A 130 -19.49 -5.49 5.39
N LYS A 131 -20.55 -5.95 4.73
CA LYS A 131 -20.55 -7.18 3.95
C LYS A 131 -19.95 -6.94 2.57
N ILE A 132 -18.93 -7.71 2.24
CA ILE A 132 -18.17 -7.55 1.00
C ILE A 132 -18.64 -8.54 -0.05
N LYS A 133 -18.78 -8.05 -1.27
CA LYS A 133 -19.03 -8.90 -2.43
C LYS A 133 -17.78 -9.74 -2.73
N ARG A 134 -18.00 -10.99 -3.14
CA ARG A 134 -16.91 -11.85 -3.60
C ARG A 134 -16.20 -11.17 -4.78
N PRO A 135 -14.88 -11.07 -4.76
CA PRO A 135 -14.12 -10.57 -5.91
C PRO A 135 -14.47 -11.34 -7.17
N LYS A 136 -14.56 -10.63 -8.31
CA LYS A 136 -14.87 -11.25 -9.59
C LYS A 136 -13.75 -12.26 -9.96
N GLY A 137 -14.14 -13.47 -10.35
CA GLY A 137 -13.19 -14.54 -10.66
C GLY A 137 -12.74 -15.39 -9.47
N GLU A 138 -13.01 -14.99 -8.22
CA GLU A 138 -12.77 -15.83 -7.04
C GLU A 138 -13.84 -16.94 -6.95
N THR A 139 -13.39 -18.19 -6.92
CA THR A 139 -14.27 -19.37 -6.89
C THR A 139 -14.37 -20.00 -5.49
N ARG A 140 -13.41 -19.71 -4.61
CA ARG A 140 -13.38 -20.21 -3.24
C ARG A 140 -14.51 -19.57 -2.41
N PRO A 141 -15.09 -20.29 -1.44
CA PRO A 141 -16.13 -19.74 -0.59
C PRO A 141 -15.57 -18.63 0.31
N GLN A 142 -16.34 -17.54 0.47
CA GLN A 142 -16.01 -16.52 1.46
C GLN A 142 -16.32 -17.02 2.88
N ALA A 143 -15.42 -16.76 3.81
CA ALA A 143 -15.60 -17.02 5.22
C ALA A 143 -16.39 -15.87 5.89
N TYR A 144 -17.33 -16.22 6.79
CA TYR A 144 -18.24 -15.27 7.44
C TYR A 144 -17.57 -14.51 8.60
N HIS A 145 -16.39 -13.96 8.32
CA HIS A 145 -15.61 -13.16 9.28
C HIS A 145 -14.89 -12.01 8.57
N ALA A 146 -14.31 -11.10 9.36
CA ALA A 146 -13.31 -10.12 8.95
C ALA A 146 -11.93 -10.65 9.36
N TYR A 147 -11.13 -11.08 8.38
CA TYR A 147 -9.78 -11.58 8.56
C TYR A 147 -8.79 -10.63 7.89
N TYR A 148 -7.80 -10.18 8.65
CA TYR A 148 -6.81 -9.25 8.18
C TYR A 148 -5.41 -9.85 8.24
N TYR A 149 -4.61 -9.48 7.29
CA TYR A 149 -3.17 -9.62 7.37
C TYR A 149 -2.58 -8.39 8.04
N ILE A 150 -1.51 -8.58 8.79
CA ILE A 150 -0.77 -7.52 9.49
C ILE A 150 0.69 -7.65 9.09
N ASP A 151 1.30 -6.54 8.73
CA ASP A 151 2.72 -6.46 8.40
C ASP A 151 3.32 -5.15 8.92
N ASP A 152 4.65 -5.09 8.92
CA ASP A 152 5.48 -3.91 9.20
C ASP A 152 5.09 -3.15 10.48
N VAL A 153 4.97 -3.91 11.59
CA VAL A 153 4.64 -3.36 12.91
C VAL A 153 5.83 -2.63 13.50
N ALA A 154 5.70 -1.33 13.74
CA ALA A 154 6.73 -0.48 14.30
C ALA A 154 6.25 0.35 15.50
N VAL A 155 7.13 0.53 16.48
CA VAL A 155 6.93 1.45 17.61
C VAL A 155 8.23 2.23 17.82
N TRP A 156 8.15 3.56 17.79
CA TRP A 156 9.32 4.41 17.98
C TRP A 156 8.99 5.67 18.79
N PRO A 157 9.99 6.24 19.51
CA PRO A 157 9.80 7.48 20.22
C PRO A 157 9.72 8.65 19.25
N ILE A 158 8.84 9.60 19.55
CA ILE A 158 8.64 10.84 18.81
C ILE A 158 8.69 12.04 19.77
N LYS A 159 8.97 13.24 19.25
CA LYS A 159 8.93 14.49 20.01
C LYS A 159 7.56 15.14 19.89
N THR A 160 7.00 15.17 18.69
CA THR A 160 5.71 15.77 18.37
C THR A 160 4.77 14.77 17.70
N PRO A 161 3.45 14.88 17.87
CA PRO A 161 2.49 14.02 17.21
C PRO A 161 2.59 14.02 15.67
N SER A 162 3.04 15.12 15.07
CA SER A 162 3.23 15.26 13.62
C SER A 162 4.32 14.35 13.03
N GLU A 163 5.20 13.79 13.88
CA GLU A 163 6.18 12.80 13.46
C GLU A 163 5.58 11.38 13.32
N CYS A 164 4.31 11.20 13.69
CA CYS A 164 3.58 9.95 13.57
C CYS A 164 2.60 10.05 12.40
N THR A 165 3.05 9.69 11.21
CA THR A 165 2.23 9.76 10.00
C THR A 165 1.92 8.36 9.48
N CYS A 166 0.64 8.07 9.20
CA CYS A 166 0.19 6.83 8.60
C CYS A 166 0.40 6.80 7.09
N THR A 167 0.43 7.98 6.50
CA THR A 167 0.58 8.19 5.05
C THR A 167 2.01 8.00 4.57
N GLN A 168 2.97 7.91 5.50
CA GLN A 168 4.40 7.88 5.15
C GLN A 168 4.82 6.70 4.27
N LEU A 169 4.13 5.56 4.25
CA LEU A 169 4.51 4.54 3.26
C LEU A 169 4.07 4.94 1.85
N ASP A 170 2.86 5.46 1.70
CA ASP A 170 2.43 5.97 0.39
C ASP A 170 3.30 7.15 -0.05
N GLU A 171 3.73 8.00 0.92
CA GLU A 171 4.61 9.15 0.66
C GLU A 171 6.09 8.76 0.66
N MET A 172 6.57 7.86 1.53
CA MET A 172 7.96 7.36 1.51
C MET A 172 8.22 6.41 0.34
N ASP A 173 7.26 5.59 -0.07
CA ASP A 173 7.35 4.87 -1.33
C ASP A 173 7.36 5.84 -2.50
N THR A 174 6.58 6.92 -2.40
CA THR A 174 6.59 8.00 -3.37
C THR A 174 7.91 8.80 -3.32
N GLU A 175 8.39 9.22 -2.14
CA GLU A 175 9.66 9.95 -2.01
C GLU A 175 10.91 9.07 -2.16
N PHE A 176 10.92 7.85 -1.65
CA PHE A 176 12.09 6.97 -1.73
C PHE A 176 12.24 6.31 -3.10
N ILE A 177 11.11 5.98 -3.74
CA ILE A 177 11.09 5.37 -5.07
C ILE A 177 11.07 6.46 -6.14
N TYR A 178 10.34 7.55 -5.89
CA TYR A 178 10.09 8.57 -6.90
C TYR A 178 10.77 9.92 -6.62
N GLY A 179 11.15 10.23 -5.37
CA GLY A 179 11.74 11.52 -5.01
C GLY A 179 13.27 11.54 -5.05
N ARG A 180 13.93 10.40 -5.04
CA ARG A 180 15.26 10.33 -5.65
C ARG A 180 15.01 10.23 -7.14
N GLY A 181 14.70 11.36 -7.74
CA GLY A 181 14.67 11.46 -9.18
C GLY A 181 15.87 10.69 -9.66
N PHE A 182 15.66 9.54 -10.27
CA PHE A 182 16.74 8.75 -10.85
C PHE A 182 17.44 9.77 -11.73
N GLY A 183 18.55 10.30 -11.23
CA GLY A 183 19.12 11.54 -11.70
C GLY A 183 19.30 11.44 -13.20
N LEU A 184 18.36 12.03 -13.91
CA LEU A 184 18.51 12.28 -15.32
C LEU A 184 19.84 13.00 -15.37
N LYS A 185 20.85 12.35 -15.96
CA LYS A 185 22.19 12.91 -16.00
C LYS A 185 22.04 14.23 -16.74
N SER A 186 22.03 15.35 -16.01
CA SER A 186 21.77 16.69 -16.52
C SER A 186 22.69 17.07 -17.68
N ASN A 187 23.76 16.31 -17.87
CA ASN A 187 24.79 16.52 -18.92
C ASN A 187 24.48 15.77 -20.23
N LEU A 188 23.38 15.01 -20.32
CA LEU A 188 23.03 14.36 -21.59
C LEU A 188 22.26 15.30 -22.51
N PRO A 189 22.39 15.15 -23.82
CA PRO A 189 21.54 15.83 -24.79
C PRO A 189 20.06 15.59 -24.49
N PRO A 190 19.13 16.56 -24.73
CA PRO A 190 17.73 16.46 -24.39
C PRO A 190 17.06 15.18 -24.87
N ALA A 191 17.28 14.75 -26.11
CA ALA A 191 16.73 13.50 -26.64
C ALA A 191 17.20 12.26 -25.84
N GLN A 192 18.48 12.19 -25.48
CA GLN A 192 19.02 11.09 -24.69
C GLN A 192 18.50 11.09 -23.23
N ARG A 193 18.16 12.27 -22.68
CA ARG A 193 17.50 12.37 -21.40
C ARG A 193 16.08 11.83 -21.49
N LEU A 194 15.37 12.17 -22.56
CA LEU A 194 14.00 11.71 -22.81
C LEU A 194 13.91 10.18 -22.83
N ASP A 195 14.85 9.51 -23.49
CA ASP A 195 14.95 8.04 -23.57
C ASP A 195 15.28 7.35 -22.22
N GLN A 196 15.73 8.11 -21.24
CA GLN A 196 16.03 7.61 -19.89
C GLN A 196 14.92 7.90 -18.86
N ILE A 197 13.88 8.61 -19.28
CA ILE A 197 12.77 8.95 -18.40
C ILE A 197 11.92 7.71 -18.12
N VAL A 198 11.62 7.53 -16.85
CA VAL A 198 10.69 6.50 -16.38
C VAL A 198 9.64 7.15 -15.47
N VAL A 199 8.37 6.92 -15.79
CA VAL A 199 7.24 7.36 -14.95
C VAL A 199 6.73 6.17 -14.16
N TYR A 200 6.72 6.26 -12.82
CA TYR A 200 6.30 5.20 -11.93
C TYR A 200 4.86 5.36 -11.46
N PHE A 201 4.22 4.23 -11.07
CA PHE A 201 2.82 4.18 -10.70
C PHE A 201 2.61 3.43 -9.38
N LYS A 202 1.59 3.86 -8.64
CA LYS A 202 1.11 3.12 -7.47
C LYS A 202 0.51 1.78 -7.92
N ARG A 203 0.50 0.81 -7.00
CA ARG A 203 -0.08 -0.50 -7.27
C ARG A 203 -1.56 -0.37 -7.62
N PHE A 204 -1.98 -1.08 -8.67
CA PHE A 204 -3.34 -1.09 -9.21
C PHE A 204 -3.87 0.28 -9.68
N ASP A 205 -3.01 1.27 -9.80
CA ASP A 205 -3.36 2.61 -10.25
C ASP A 205 -2.75 2.92 -11.62
N LYS A 206 -3.50 3.62 -12.45
CA LYS A 206 -3.10 4.19 -13.73
C LYS A 206 -2.88 5.70 -13.66
N GLY A 207 -3.22 6.32 -12.52
CA GLY A 207 -3.05 7.75 -12.29
C GLY A 207 -1.57 8.10 -12.10
N ILE A 208 -1.13 9.17 -12.72
CA ILE A 208 0.21 9.71 -12.50
C ILE A 208 0.25 10.33 -11.10
N ALA A 209 1.18 9.86 -10.26
CA ALA A 209 1.36 10.43 -8.93
C ALA A 209 1.91 11.87 -9.02
N GLY A 210 1.47 12.77 -8.13
CA GLY A 210 1.91 14.18 -8.14
C GLY A 210 3.43 14.38 -8.05
N SER A 211 4.14 13.39 -7.44
CA SER A 211 5.61 13.36 -7.44
C SER A 211 6.24 13.18 -8.83
N MET A 212 5.47 12.67 -9.81
CA MET A 212 5.91 12.49 -11.20
C MET A 212 5.59 13.71 -12.10
N ASP A 213 4.85 14.70 -11.60
CA ASP A 213 4.44 15.87 -12.39
C ASP A 213 5.66 16.63 -12.96
N GLY A 214 6.74 16.74 -12.18
CA GLY A 214 7.98 17.38 -12.65
C GLY A 214 8.66 16.62 -13.79
N ILE A 215 8.59 15.29 -13.77
CA ILE A 215 9.16 14.43 -14.83
C ILE A 215 8.34 14.56 -16.10
N VAL A 216 7.01 14.54 -16.00
CA VAL A 216 6.12 14.73 -17.14
C VAL A 216 6.26 16.14 -17.73
N ALA A 217 6.45 17.16 -16.89
CA ALA A 217 6.73 18.51 -17.34
C ALA A 217 8.07 18.62 -18.11
N GLU A 218 9.12 17.94 -17.62
CA GLU A 218 10.41 17.87 -18.32
C GLU A 218 10.29 17.17 -19.68
N MET A 219 9.54 16.05 -19.78
CA MET A 219 9.23 15.40 -21.06
C MET A 219 8.57 16.37 -22.04
N ALA A 220 7.55 17.09 -21.57
CA ALA A 220 6.82 18.05 -22.39
C ALA A 220 7.74 19.20 -22.85
N GLU A 221 8.62 19.72 -21.98
CA GLU A 221 9.58 20.76 -22.33
C GLU A 221 10.57 20.29 -23.41
N ILE A 222 11.16 19.10 -23.26
CA ILE A 222 12.08 18.52 -24.24
C ILE A 222 11.39 18.37 -25.60
N MET A 223 10.19 17.81 -25.62
CA MET A 223 9.44 17.59 -26.86
C MET A 223 8.91 18.90 -27.49
N SER A 224 8.66 19.92 -26.68
CA SER A 224 8.26 21.25 -27.19
C SER A 224 9.45 21.98 -27.86
N ASN A 225 10.67 21.81 -27.32
CA ASN A 225 11.86 22.42 -27.84
C ASN A 225 12.38 21.74 -29.13
N ASP A 226 11.99 20.48 -29.36
CA ASP A 226 12.31 19.74 -30.58
C ASP A 226 11.07 19.06 -31.15
N ALA A 227 10.52 19.70 -32.21
CA ALA A 227 9.30 19.20 -32.86
C ALA A 227 9.50 17.91 -33.68
N SER A 228 10.74 17.50 -33.94
CA SER A 228 11.07 16.28 -34.69
C SER A 228 10.99 15.02 -33.80
N LEU A 229 11.11 15.16 -32.50
CA LEU A 229 11.08 14.02 -31.56
C LEU A 229 9.72 13.32 -31.56
N LYS A 230 9.76 12.04 -31.78
CA LYS A 230 8.64 11.13 -31.60
C LYS A 230 9.00 10.08 -30.55
N ILE A 231 8.02 9.66 -29.75
CA ILE A 231 8.24 8.70 -28.68
C ILE A 231 7.20 7.59 -28.69
N LYS A 232 7.64 6.45 -28.22
CA LYS A 232 6.74 5.36 -27.82
C LYS A 232 6.77 5.22 -26.30
N LEU A 233 5.62 5.21 -25.69
CA LEU A 233 5.42 4.99 -24.26
C LEU A 233 5.11 3.50 -24.04
N VAL A 234 5.96 2.82 -23.28
CA VAL A 234 5.82 1.38 -23.01
C VAL A 234 5.43 1.20 -21.55
N GLY A 235 4.21 0.76 -21.32
CA GLY A 235 3.66 0.53 -19.99
C GLY A 235 3.93 -0.90 -19.49
N HIS A 236 4.19 -0.99 -18.19
CA HIS A 236 4.49 -2.24 -17.49
C HIS A 236 3.64 -2.40 -16.24
N THR A 237 3.44 -3.64 -15.83
CA THR A 237 2.85 -4.04 -14.53
C THR A 237 3.84 -4.87 -13.74
N ASP A 238 3.60 -5.04 -12.45
CA ASP A 238 4.33 -6.00 -11.64
C ASP A 238 3.66 -7.40 -11.67
N GLY A 239 4.38 -8.39 -11.13
CA GLY A 239 3.89 -9.78 -11.11
C GLY A 239 2.64 -9.96 -10.22
N ILE A 240 2.43 -9.11 -9.21
CA ILE A 240 1.23 -9.16 -8.36
C ILE A 240 0.02 -8.64 -9.12
N GLU A 241 0.17 -7.52 -9.82
CA GLU A 241 -0.90 -6.96 -10.65
C GLU A 241 -1.35 -7.97 -11.72
N LEU A 242 -0.39 -8.60 -12.41
CA LEU A 242 -0.67 -9.66 -13.36
C LEU A 242 -1.40 -10.84 -12.71
N GLY A 243 -0.96 -11.29 -11.54
CA GLY A 243 -1.58 -12.38 -10.79
C GLY A 243 -3.02 -12.07 -10.34
N ARG A 244 -3.39 -10.81 -10.24
CA ARG A 244 -4.74 -10.37 -9.82
C ARG A 244 -5.73 -10.17 -10.95
N VAL A 245 -5.31 -10.17 -12.22
CA VAL A 245 -6.19 -9.96 -13.38
C VAL A 245 -7.42 -10.88 -13.38
N ARG A 246 -7.28 -12.12 -12.93
CA ARG A 246 -8.41 -13.05 -12.83
C ARG A 246 -9.51 -12.54 -11.88
N MET A 247 -9.16 -11.90 -10.77
CA MET A 247 -10.10 -11.35 -9.78
C MET A 247 -10.44 -9.90 -10.05
N ARG A 248 -9.57 -9.20 -10.74
CA ARG A 248 -9.66 -7.80 -11.14
C ARG A 248 -9.47 -7.69 -12.66
N PRO A 249 -10.48 -8.05 -13.48
CA PRO A 249 -10.38 -7.97 -14.95
C PRO A 249 -10.15 -6.56 -15.48
N ASP A 250 -10.44 -5.53 -14.67
CA ASP A 250 -10.10 -4.13 -14.92
C ASP A 250 -8.60 -3.86 -14.99
N LEU A 251 -7.76 -4.77 -14.47
CA LEU A 251 -6.30 -4.66 -14.54
C LEU A 251 -5.70 -5.27 -15.81
N ALA A 252 -6.51 -5.87 -16.69
CA ALA A 252 -5.99 -6.62 -17.85
C ALA A 252 -5.19 -5.74 -18.83
N GLU A 253 -5.53 -4.46 -18.94
CA GLU A 253 -4.86 -3.47 -19.82
C GLU A 253 -4.17 -2.36 -19.00
N LEU A 254 -3.88 -2.59 -17.70
CA LEU A 254 -3.35 -1.57 -16.80
C LEU A 254 -2.01 -0.99 -17.26
N ASP A 255 -1.15 -1.83 -17.84
CA ASP A 255 0.10 -1.45 -18.48
C ASP A 255 -0.11 -0.40 -19.58
N LYS A 256 -1.00 -0.70 -20.51
CA LYS A 256 -1.36 0.22 -21.60
C LYS A 256 -2.10 1.46 -21.10
N GLU A 257 -3.00 1.31 -20.12
CA GLU A 257 -3.72 2.44 -19.52
C GLU A 257 -2.77 3.43 -18.82
N ARG A 258 -1.68 2.95 -18.23
CA ARG A 258 -0.60 3.80 -17.70
C ARG A 258 0.08 4.61 -18.79
N ALA A 259 0.45 3.97 -19.89
CA ALA A 259 1.04 4.67 -21.04
C ALA A 259 0.08 5.69 -21.64
N GLU A 260 -1.22 5.38 -21.75
CA GLU A 260 -2.24 6.34 -22.18
C GLU A 260 -2.39 7.52 -21.21
N SER A 261 -2.23 7.31 -19.90
CA SER A 261 -2.27 8.40 -18.92
C SER A 261 -1.11 9.37 -19.08
N VAL A 262 0.10 8.87 -19.34
CA VAL A 262 1.27 9.72 -19.65
C VAL A 262 1.05 10.47 -20.97
N LYS A 263 0.59 9.79 -22.01
CA LYS A 263 0.24 10.42 -23.29
C LYS A 263 -0.78 11.55 -23.10
N ALA A 264 -1.85 11.29 -22.35
CA ALA A 264 -2.87 12.30 -22.09
C ALA A 264 -2.32 13.53 -21.37
N ALA A 265 -1.39 13.35 -20.42
CA ALA A 265 -0.72 14.42 -19.71
C ALA A 265 0.18 15.27 -20.65
N LEU A 266 0.95 14.62 -21.54
CA LEU A 266 1.77 15.30 -22.54
C LEU A 266 0.91 16.07 -23.56
N VAL A 267 -0.18 15.49 -24.03
CA VAL A 267 -1.13 16.16 -24.93
C VAL A 267 -1.75 17.38 -24.25
N LYS A 268 -2.13 17.25 -22.97
CA LYS A 268 -2.61 18.37 -22.15
C LYS A 268 -1.56 19.48 -22.00
N ALA A 269 -0.28 19.13 -21.99
CA ALA A 269 0.84 20.07 -21.98
C ALA A 269 1.16 20.67 -23.38
N GLY A 270 0.40 20.33 -24.42
CA GLY A 270 0.52 20.91 -25.76
C GLY A 270 1.32 20.08 -26.78
N ILE A 271 1.71 18.84 -26.42
CA ILE A 271 2.40 17.97 -27.38
C ILE A 271 1.40 17.34 -28.33
N ASP A 272 1.70 17.34 -29.65
CA ASP A 272 0.87 16.70 -30.67
C ASP A 272 0.74 15.18 -30.41
N ALA A 273 -0.49 14.69 -30.36
CA ALA A 273 -0.81 13.29 -30.09
C ALA A 273 -0.22 12.32 -31.15
N GLY A 274 -0.02 12.80 -32.39
CA GLY A 274 0.59 12.02 -33.47
C GLY A 274 2.09 11.77 -33.31
N ARG A 275 2.73 12.42 -32.33
CA ARG A 275 4.14 12.23 -31.97
C ARG A 275 4.33 11.18 -30.86
N ILE A 276 3.23 10.59 -30.35
CA ILE A 276 3.26 9.71 -29.18
C ILE A 276 2.49 8.42 -29.50
N THR A 277 3.21 7.32 -29.58
CA THR A 277 2.63 5.98 -29.65
C THR A 277 2.63 5.33 -28.25
N VAL A 278 1.78 4.33 -28.05
CA VAL A 278 1.66 3.63 -26.75
C VAL A 278 1.65 2.11 -26.95
N ALA A 279 2.26 1.40 -26.03
CA ALA A 279 2.21 -0.05 -25.95
C ALA A 279 2.11 -0.51 -24.48
N GLY A 280 1.54 -1.69 -24.27
CA GLY A 280 1.59 -2.42 -23.01
C GLY A 280 2.34 -3.72 -23.19
N VAL A 281 3.18 -4.10 -22.22
CA VAL A 281 3.98 -5.34 -22.23
C VAL A 281 3.77 -6.19 -20.97
N GLY A 282 2.87 -5.76 -20.11
CA GLY A 282 2.56 -6.45 -18.85
C GLY A 282 3.77 -6.57 -17.92
N ALA A 283 3.91 -7.71 -17.28
CA ALA A 283 5.00 -8.04 -16.36
C ALA A 283 6.14 -8.83 -17.04
N GLY A 284 6.16 -8.92 -18.38
CA GLY A 284 7.09 -9.77 -19.12
C GLY A 284 8.55 -9.31 -19.09
N THR A 285 8.81 -8.02 -18.83
CA THR A 285 10.15 -7.43 -18.80
C THR A 285 10.33 -6.63 -17.50
N PRO A 286 10.55 -7.30 -16.35
CA PRO A 286 10.72 -6.62 -15.08
C PRO A 286 12.02 -5.79 -15.06
N ALA A 287 11.98 -4.60 -14.49
CA ALA A 287 13.16 -3.80 -14.20
C ALA A 287 13.94 -4.34 -12.97
N ASP A 288 13.24 -5.06 -12.10
CA ASP A 288 13.80 -5.67 -10.91
C ASP A 288 13.08 -7.01 -10.67
N GLU A 289 13.83 -8.11 -10.57
CA GLU A 289 13.28 -9.46 -10.40
C GLU A 289 12.93 -9.80 -8.95
N GLY A 290 13.21 -8.89 -7.98
CA GLY A 290 12.88 -9.09 -6.58
C GLY A 290 11.36 -9.04 -6.31
N ASP A 291 10.95 -9.62 -5.20
CA ASP A 291 9.57 -9.71 -4.74
C ASP A 291 9.24 -8.70 -3.62
N SER A 292 10.22 -7.89 -3.20
CA SER A 292 9.99 -6.81 -2.24
C SER A 292 9.12 -5.70 -2.87
N GLU A 293 8.40 -4.93 -2.04
CA GLU A 293 7.62 -3.79 -2.55
C GLU A 293 8.48 -2.80 -3.33
N VAL A 294 9.72 -2.56 -2.89
CA VAL A 294 10.68 -1.69 -3.61
C VAL A 294 10.99 -2.24 -5.00
N SER A 295 11.20 -3.55 -5.14
CA SER A 295 11.45 -4.21 -6.43
C SER A 295 10.22 -4.15 -7.33
N LEU A 296 9.06 -4.50 -6.79
CA LEU A 296 7.78 -4.49 -7.50
C LEU A 296 7.39 -3.07 -7.97
N SER A 297 7.66 -2.06 -7.16
CA SER A 297 7.36 -0.67 -7.53
C SER A 297 8.15 -0.18 -8.76
N LYS A 298 9.39 -0.66 -8.94
CA LYS A 298 10.17 -0.37 -10.16
C LYS A 298 9.56 -1.00 -11.41
N ASN A 299 8.76 -2.05 -11.25
CA ASN A 299 8.11 -2.74 -12.36
C ASN A 299 6.81 -2.05 -12.79
N ARG A 300 6.17 -1.28 -11.91
CA ARG A 300 4.97 -0.48 -12.19
C ARG A 300 5.36 0.85 -12.84
N ARG A 301 5.69 0.82 -14.12
CA ARG A 301 6.30 1.96 -14.80
C ARG A 301 5.83 2.15 -16.24
N VAL A 302 6.12 3.31 -16.75
CA VAL A 302 6.11 3.62 -18.20
C VAL A 302 7.51 4.09 -18.58
N GLU A 303 8.10 3.42 -19.55
CA GLU A 303 9.37 3.77 -20.17
C GLU A 303 9.12 4.57 -21.44
N VAL A 304 10.12 5.37 -21.83
CA VAL A 304 10.13 6.14 -23.05
C VAL A 304 11.11 5.51 -24.02
N GLU A 305 10.67 5.22 -25.24
CA GLU A 305 11.53 4.82 -26.36
C GLU A 305 11.47 5.92 -27.43
N LEU A 306 12.62 6.36 -27.96
CA LEU A 306 12.67 7.30 -29.10
C LEU A 306 12.31 6.58 -30.40
N GLU A 307 11.48 7.20 -31.26
CA GLU A 307 11.12 6.70 -32.60
C GLU A 307 11.76 7.53 -33.73
#